data_14809836b9b1ceb3e6433cee82790cc5
#
_entry.id   14809836b9b1ceb3e6433cee82790cc5
#
_cell.length_a   1.000
_cell.length_b   1.000
_cell.length_c   1.000
_cell.angle_alpha   90.00
_cell.angle_beta   90.00
_cell.angle_gamma   90.00
#
_symmetry.space_group_name_H-M   'P 1'
#
loop_
_entity.id
_entity.type
_entity.pdbx_description
1 polymer ?
#
loop_
_entity_poly.entity_id
_entity_poly.type
_entity_poly.pdbx_seq_one_letter_code
_entity_poly.pdbx_strand_id
1 'polypeptide(L)'
;MTNRMIQGRAWKYGDNINTDVLFPGKYTYTLSERADIARHALEDLDPAFAAGVRPGDVLVAGRNFGCGSSREQAATCLVYNGVGAVIAESFSRIFYRNALNNGLLAIVCPAAAQAITDGEAVEVDVAANAVRCAAGEFAFAPLSAGVMGIVQAGGLVEYVKARLAAEASAPEKPVRA
;
A
#
# COMPACT_ATOMS: atom_id res chain seq x y z
N MET A 1 -17.80 -11.10 0.42
CA MET A 1 -16.39 -10.89 -0.05
C MET A 1 -16.38 -9.59 -0.80
N THR A 2 -15.69 -8.57 -0.30
CA THR A 2 -15.67 -7.25 -0.94
C THR A 2 -14.78 -7.34 -2.18
N ASN A 3 -15.36 -7.21 -3.34
CA ASN A 3 -14.67 -7.21 -4.63
C ASN A 3 -13.92 -5.86 -4.76
N ARG A 4 -12.69 -5.78 -4.23
CA ARG A 4 -11.87 -4.58 -4.36
C ARG A 4 -11.10 -4.65 -5.68
N MET A 5 -11.56 -3.88 -6.64
CA MET A 5 -10.88 -3.60 -7.88
C MET A 5 -10.15 -2.27 -7.77
N ILE A 6 -8.88 -2.24 -8.09
CA ILE A 6 -8.07 -1.03 -8.14
C ILE A 6 -7.73 -0.80 -9.61
N GLN A 7 -7.94 0.40 -10.10
CA GLN A 7 -7.64 0.80 -11.47
C GLN A 7 -6.98 2.15 -11.44
N GLY A 8 -5.82 2.26 -12.08
CA GLY A 8 -5.06 3.50 -12.14
C GLY A 8 -3.89 3.40 -13.09
N ARG A 9 -3.11 4.46 -13.13
CA ARG A 9 -1.88 4.54 -13.89
C ARG A 9 -0.71 3.99 -13.08
N ALA A 10 0.24 3.34 -13.74
CA ALA A 10 1.50 2.90 -13.13
C ALA A 10 2.47 4.07 -12.99
N TRP A 11 3.10 4.15 -11.82
CA TRP A 11 4.30 4.94 -11.55
C TRP A 11 5.44 3.96 -11.30
N LYS A 12 6.34 3.82 -12.27
CA LYS A 12 7.36 2.78 -12.23
C LYS A 12 8.73 3.32 -11.81
N TYR A 13 9.29 2.65 -10.80
CA TYR A 13 10.62 2.92 -10.26
C TYR A 13 11.49 1.66 -10.26
N GLY A 14 12.77 1.84 -10.00
CA GLY A 14 13.76 0.75 -9.99
C GLY A 14 13.84 -0.04 -8.70
N ASP A 15 14.98 -0.68 -8.51
CA ASP A 15 15.35 -1.43 -7.30
C ASP A 15 15.74 -0.50 -6.15
N ASN A 16 15.67 -1.03 -4.92
CA ASN A 16 16.20 -0.41 -3.69
C ASN A 16 15.63 0.98 -3.39
N ILE A 17 14.36 1.21 -3.72
CA ILE A 17 13.68 2.44 -3.31
C ILE A 17 13.60 2.46 -1.79
N ASN A 18 14.42 3.29 -1.16
CA ASN A 18 14.54 3.33 0.29
C ASN A 18 13.52 4.29 0.93
N THR A 19 13.34 4.17 2.23
CA THR A 19 12.35 4.96 2.98
C THR A 19 12.68 6.46 3.03
N ASP A 20 13.94 6.88 2.88
CA ASP A 20 14.32 8.29 2.78
C ASP A 20 13.90 8.89 1.44
N VAL A 21 13.93 8.08 0.39
CA VAL A 21 13.49 8.46 -0.96
C VAL A 21 11.96 8.52 -1.02
N LEU A 22 11.26 7.61 -0.33
CA LEU A 22 9.79 7.63 -0.25
C LEU A 22 9.28 8.85 0.52
N PHE A 23 9.94 9.17 1.64
CA PHE A 23 9.63 10.33 2.45
C PHE A 23 10.90 10.86 3.14
N PRO A 24 11.36 12.08 2.78
CA PRO A 24 12.63 12.59 3.28
C PRO A 24 12.66 12.73 4.80
N GLY A 25 13.73 12.19 5.40
CA GLY A 25 13.90 12.12 6.85
C GLY A 25 13.85 13.46 7.57
N LYS A 26 14.20 14.56 6.88
CA LYS A 26 14.14 15.94 7.42
C LYS A 26 12.73 16.33 7.90
N TYR A 27 11.70 15.70 7.36
CA TYR A 27 10.30 16.00 7.69
C TYR A 27 9.70 15.08 8.76
N THR A 28 10.38 14.02 9.16
CA THR A 28 9.83 12.97 10.06
C THR A 28 9.29 13.53 11.38
N TYR A 29 9.93 14.55 11.93
CA TYR A 29 9.55 15.13 13.24
C TYR A 29 8.93 16.52 13.13
N THR A 30 8.81 17.05 11.93
CA THR A 30 8.32 18.43 11.70
C THR A 30 6.94 18.48 11.07
N LEU A 31 6.53 17.42 10.36
CA LEU A 31 5.23 17.35 9.70
C LEU A 31 4.36 16.27 10.34
N SER A 32 3.12 16.65 10.67
CA SER A 32 2.09 15.76 11.21
C SER A 32 0.81 15.75 10.36
N GLU A 33 0.57 16.83 9.64
CA GLU A 33 -0.64 16.98 8.83
C GLU A 33 -0.57 16.09 7.58
N ARG A 34 -1.68 15.37 7.29
CA ARG A 34 -1.76 14.44 6.16
C ARG A 34 -1.43 15.08 4.82
N ALA A 35 -1.93 16.30 4.59
CA ALA A 35 -1.71 17.03 3.34
C ALA A 35 -0.23 17.39 3.16
N ASP A 36 0.46 17.74 4.25
CA ASP A 36 1.88 18.07 4.20
C ASP A 36 2.74 16.81 3.97
N ILE A 37 2.41 15.71 4.65
CA ILE A 37 3.08 14.42 4.42
C ILE A 37 2.88 13.97 2.96
N ALA A 38 1.66 14.06 2.43
CA ALA A 38 1.36 13.69 1.04
C ALA A 38 2.18 14.51 0.04
N ARG A 39 2.32 15.81 0.26
CA ARG A 39 3.03 16.72 -0.64
C ARG A 39 4.50 16.40 -0.83
N HIS A 40 5.14 15.80 0.17
CA HIS A 40 6.56 15.45 0.15
C HIS A 40 6.85 13.99 -0.22
N ALA A 41 5.83 13.25 -0.69
CA ALA A 41 6.03 11.88 -1.18
C ALA A 41 6.94 11.89 -2.41
N LEU A 42 8.00 11.09 -2.37
CA LEU A 42 8.99 10.90 -3.44
C LEU A 42 9.69 12.19 -3.93
N GLU A 43 9.67 13.30 -3.18
CA GLU A 43 10.19 14.59 -3.67
C GLU A 43 11.64 14.53 -4.12
N ASP A 44 12.48 13.69 -3.50
CA ASP A 44 13.90 13.55 -3.82
C ASP A 44 14.16 12.57 -4.99
N LEU A 45 13.14 11.80 -5.41
CA LEU A 45 13.22 10.85 -6.53
C LEU A 45 12.46 11.35 -7.77
N ASP A 46 11.24 11.77 -7.55
CA ASP A 46 10.30 12.21 -8.60
C ASP A 46 9.45 13.38 -8.06
N PRO A 47 9.94 14.61 -8.19
CA PRO A 47 9.21 15.80 -7.72
C PRO A 47 7.82 15.97 -8.34
N ALA A 48 7.55 15.32 -9.49
CA ALA A 48 6.26 15.38 -10.15
C ALA A 48 5.23 14.42 -9.56
N PHE A 49 5.67 13.42 -8.78
CA PHE A 49 4.80 12.37 -8.25
C PHE A 49 3.64 12.93 -7.44
N ALA A 50 3.92 13.68 -6.37
CA ALA A 50 2.90 14.16 -5.45
C ALA A 50 1.85 15.07 -6.11
N ALA A 51 2.24 15.81 -7.16
CA ALA A 51 1.33 16.66 -7.93
C ALA A 51 0.57 15.89 -9.03
N GLY A 52 1.13 14.79 -9.52
CA GLY A 52 0.62 14.05 -10.68
C GLY A 52 -0.15 12.78 -10.33
N VAL A 53 0.07 12.19 -9.15
CA VAL A 53 -0.60 10.96 -8.71
C VAL A 53 -2.09 11.19 -8.48
N ARG A 54 -2.90 10.20 -8.84
CA ARG A 54 -4.35 10.23 -8.66
C ARG A 54 -4.79 9.07 -7.77
N PRO A 55 -5.92 9.21 -7.05
CA PRO A 55 -6.50 8.11 -6.29
C PRO A 55 -6.71 6.86 -7.16
N GLY A 56 -6.18 5.73 -6.70
CA GLY A 56 -6.22 4.47 -7.42
C GLY A 56 -4.97 4.18 -8.26
N ASP A 57 -4.09 5.16 -8.50
CA ASP A 57 -2.82 4.90 -9.18
C ASP A 57 -1.99 3.86 -8.43
N VAL A 58 -1.17 3.13 -9.18
CA VAL A 58 -0.39 2.01 -8.68
C VAL A 58 1.10 2.34 -8.79
N LEU A 59 1.83 2.13 -7.70
CA LEU A 59 3.27 2.28 -7.69
C LEU A 59 3.91 0.92 -8.00
N VAL A 60 4.82 0.89 -8.96
CA VAL A 60 5.49 -0.33 -9.42
C VAL A 60 6.99 -0.20 -9.20
N ALA A 61 7.62 -1.21 -8.61
CA ALA A 61 9.04 -1.16 -8.33
C ALA A 61 9.73 -2.52 -8.46
N GLY A 62 11.04 -2.50 -8.50
CA GLY A 62 11.85 -3.71 -8.54
C GLY A 62 12.03 -4.34 -7.16
N ARG A 63 13.25 -4.78 -6.88
CA ARG A 63 13.60 -5.50 -5.66
C ARG A 63 13.81 -4.56 -4.47
N ASN A 64 13.55 -5.11 -3.26
CA ASN A 64 13.89 -4.50 -1.97
C ASN A 64 13.24 -3.10 -1.76
N PHE A 65 11.99 -2.96 -2.18
CA PHE A 65 11.24 -1.72 -1.99
C PHE A 65 11.00 -1.41 -0.51
N GLY A 66 11.18 -0.16 -0.12
CA GLY A 66 11.03 0.30 1.25
C GLY A 66 12.18 -0.11 2.17
N CYS A 67 13.38 -0.36 1.63
CA CYS A 67 14.57 -0.59 2.44
C CYS A 67 14.96 0.65 3.24
N GLY A 68 15.85 0.48 4.23
CA GLY A 68 16.32 1.56 5.09
C GLY A 68 15.59 1.65 6.42
N SER A 69 15.32 2.86 6.90
CA SER A 69 14.79 3.11 8.25
C SER A 69 13.32 2.73 8.40
N SER A 70 12.94 2.31 9.62
CA SER A 70 11.54 2.02 9.95
C SER A 70 10.75 3.32 10.16
N ARG A 71 10.30 3.95 9.06
CA ARG A 71 9.46 5.14 9.11
C ARG A 71 8.07 4.84 8.62
N GLU A 72 7.11 5.15 9.44
CA GLU A 72 5.71 5.01 9.09
C GLU A 72 5.31 5.96 7.94
N GLN A 73 5.90 7.16 7.93
CA GLN A 73 5.63 8.18 6.89
C GLN A 73 6.00 7.70 5.48
N ALA A 74 6.95 6.78 5.33
CA ALA A 74 7.26 6.18 4.03
C ALA A 74 6.08 5.40 3.43
N ALA A 75 5.19 4.85 4.26
CA ALA A 75 3.96 4.21 3.82
C ALA A 75 2.78 5.20 3.78
N THR A 76 2.64 6.03 4.82
CA THR A 76 1.49 6.93 4.93
C THR A 76 1.52 8.06 3.91
N CYS A 77 2.69 8.50 3.42
CA CYS A 77 2.74 9.47 2.32
C CYS A 77 2.09 8.93 1.04
N LEU A 78 2.23 7.63 0.76
CA LEU A 78 1.56 6.98 -0.37
C LEU A 78 0.05 6.83 -0.14
N VAL A 79 -0.33 6.44 1.08
CA VAL A 79 -1.75 6.33 1.48
C VAL A 79 -2.46 7.68 1.34
N TYR A 80 -1.84 8.75 1.82
CA TYR A 80 -2.44 10.10 1.79
C TYR A 80 -2.52 10.69 0.38
N ASN A 81 -1.70 10.20 -0.55
CA ASN A 81 -1.81 10.49 -1.98
C ASN A 81 -2.85 9.61 -2.71
N GLY A 82 -3.50 8.69 -2.00
CA GLY A 82 -4.51 7.82 -2.59
C GLY A 82 -3.96 6.69 -3.46
N VAL A 83 -2.67 6.34 -3.30
CA VAL A 83 -2.08 5.17 -3.99
C VAL A 83 -2.90 3.93 -3.68
N GLY A 84 -3.40 3.26 -4.71
CA GLY A 84 -4.27 2.10 -4.58
C GLY A 84 -3.53 0.83 -4.14
N ALA A 85 -2.33 0.63 -4.71
CA ALA A 85 -1.46 -0.49 -4.38
C ALA A 85 0.01 -0.17 -4.70
N VAL A 86 0.92 -0.90 -4.08
CA VAL A 86 2.32 -1.01 -4.48
C VAL A 86 2.58 -2.43 -4.95
N ILE A 87 3.08 -2.59 -6.18
CA ILE A 87 3.48 -3.86 -6.76
C ILE A 87 5.01 -3.87 -6.87
N ALA A 88 5.67 -4.86 -6.29
CA ALA A 88 7.13 -4.95 -6.36
C ALA A 88 7.62 -6.39 -6.51
N GLU A 89 8.86 -6.55 -6.99
CA GLU A 89 9.50 -7.86 -6.99
C GLU A 89 9.73 -8.37 -5.56
N SER A 90 10.10 -7.47 -4.64
CA SER A 90 10.20 -7.77 -3.21
C SER A 90 10.16 -6.48 -2.38
N PHE A 91 9.85 -6.63 -1.11
CA PHE A 91 9.79 -5.55 -0.11
C PHE A 91 10.76 -5.81 1.04
N SER A 92 11.22 -4.73 1.69
CA SER A 92 11.77 -4.87 3.02
C SER A 92 10.65 -5.27 4.00
N ARG A 93 10.98 -6.12 4.98
CA ARG A 93 9.99 -6.66 5.94
C ARG A 93 9.28 -5.57 6.73
N ILE A 94 10.03 -4.54 7.13
CA ILE A 94 9.50 -3.45 7.97
C ILE A 94 8.52 -2.62 7.15
N PHE A 95 8.91 -2.18 5.95
CA PHE A 95 8.03 -1.42 5.07
C PHE A 95 6.76 -2.21 4.73
N TYR A 96 6.88 -3.48 4.36
CA TYR A 96 5.75 -4.33 4.02
C TYR A 96 4.69 -4.37 5.15
N ARG A 97 5.14 -4.55 6.40
CA ARG A 97 4.25 -4.52 7.56
C ARG A 97 3.64 -3.15 7.80
N ASN A 98 4.44 -2.08 7.69
CA ASN A 98 3.96 -0.71 7.84
C ASN A 98 2.91 -0.37 6.78
N ALA A 99 3.15 -0.75 5.52
CA ALA A 99 2.22 -0.53 4.42
C ALA A 99 0.85 -1.17 4.72
N LEU A 100 0.83 -2.47 5.02
CA LEU A 100 -0.40 -3.20 5.33
C LEU A 100 -1.09 -2.66 6.58
N ASN A 101 -0.34 -2.33 7.64
CA ASN A 101 -0.90 -1.76 8.87
C ASN A 101 -1.52 -0.37 8.67
N ASN A 102 -1.07 0.37 7.66
CA ASN A 102 -1.64 1.66 7.27
C ASN A 102 -2.67 1.56 6.13
N GLY A 103 -3.12 0.35 5.80
CA GLY A 103 -4.15 0.12 4.79
C GLY A 103 -3.67 0.20 3.34
N LEU A 104 -2.34 0.33 3.11
CA LEU A 104 -1.76 0.29 1.77
C LEU A 104 -1.58 -1.16 1.32
N LEU A 105 -2.18 -1.49 0.19
CA LEU A 105 -2.04 -2.82 -0.41
C LEU A 105 -0.63 -2.97 -1.01
N ALA A 106 0.17 -3.88 -0.45
CA ALA A 106 1.50 -4.21 -0.94
C ALA A 106 1.48 -5.64 -1.52
N ILE A 107 1.84 -5.76 -2.80
CA ILE A 107 1.75 -7.00 -3.58
C ILE A 107 3.14 -7.41 -4.06
N VAL A 108 3.59 -8.59 -3.67
CA VAL A 108 4.77 -9.23 -4.24
C VAL A 108 4.35 -9.94 -5.51
N CYS A 109 4.74 -9.41 -6.67
CA CYS A 109 4.47 -9.99 -7.97
C CYS A 109 5.61 -9.66 -8.96
N PRO A 110 6.73 -10.40 -8.94
CA PRO A 110 7.90 -10.09 -9.78
C PRO A 110 7.57 -10.01 -11.27
N ALA A 111 6.74 -10.94 -11.77
CA ALA A 111 6.37 -10.97 -13.17
C ALA A 111 5.61 -9.71 -13.61
N ALA A 112 4.64 -9.25 -12.80
CA ALA A 112 3.93 -8.00 -13.07
C ALA A 112 4.85 -6.78 -12.93
N ALA A 113 5.68 -6.74 -11.88
CA ALA A 113 6.60 -5.63 -11.65
C ALA A 113 7.59 -5.43 -12.80
N GLN A 114 8.03 -6.53 -13.43
CA GLN A 114 8.90 -6.46 -14.61
C GLN A 114 8.15 -6.07 -15.88
N ALA A 115 6.95 -6.61 -16.09
CA ALA A 115 6.18 -6.42 -17.31
C ALA A 115 5.52 -5.05 -17.44
N ILE A 116 5.04 -4.47 -16.33
CA ILE A 116 4.38 -3.17 -16.33
C ILE A 116 5.36 -2.08 -16.76
N THR A 117 4.92 -1.18 -17.65
CA THR A 117 5.68 0.01 -18.06
C THR A 117 5.18 1.26 -17.35
N ASP A 118 6.04 2.29 -17.25
CA ASP A 118 5.64 3.54 -16.62
C ASP A 118 4.50 4.22 -17.39
N GLY A 119 3.54 4.76 -16.66
CA GLY A 119 2.42 5.51 -17.22
C GLY A 119 1.27 4.66 -17.78
N GLU A 120 1.42 3.33 -17.94
CA GLU A 120 0.33 2.49 -18.46
C GLU A 120 -0.80 2.26 -17.46
N ALA A 121 -1.96 1.88 -17.99
CA ALA A 121 -3.10 1.49 -17.17
C ALA A 121 -2.87 0.12 -16.52
N VAL A 122 -3.10 0.03 -15.22
CA VAL A 122 -3.01 -1.20 -14.43
C VAL A 122 -4.31 -1.44 -13.68
N GLU A 123 -4.74 -2.69 -13.70
CA GLU A 123 -5.87 -3.17 -12.89
C GLU A 123 -5.39 -4.21 -11.89
N VAL A 124 -5.77 -4.08 -10.63
CA VAL A 124 -5.53 -5.08 -9.58
C VAL A 124 -6.86 -5.62 -9.11
N ASP A 125 -7.11 -6.88 -9.41
CA ASP A 125 -8.26 -7.65 -8.93
C ASP A 125 -7.84 -8.41 -7.67
N VAL A 126 -8.20 -7.84 -6.52
CA VAL A 126 -7.82 -8.42 -5.22
C VAL A 126 -8.56 -9.73 -4.95
N ALA A 127 -9.78 -9.90 -5.46
CA ALA A 127 -10.57 -11.10 -5.27
C ALA A 127 -10.03 -12.27 -6.12
N ALA A 128 -9.60 -11.98 -7.34
CA ALA A 128 -8.98 -12.96 -8.23
C ALA A 128 -7.47 -13.17 -7.94
N ASN A 129 -6.85 -12.33 -7.10
CA ASN A 129 -5.40 -12.29 -6.90
C ASN A 129 -4.63 -12.09 -8.20
N ALA A 130 -5.08 -11.18 -9.03
CA ALA A 130 -4.54 -10.92 -10.35
C ALA A 130 -4.19 -9.45 -10.57
N VAL A 131 -3.09 -9.21 -11.28
CA VAL A 131 -2.69 -7.91 -11.83
C VAL A 131 -2.82 -7.97 -13.33
N ARG A 132 -3.51 -7.02 -13.94
CA ARG A 132 -3.67 -6.92 -15.39
C ARG A 132 -3.02 -5.63 -15.90
N CYS A 133 -2.31 -5.75 -16.99
CA CYS A 133 -1.68 -4.62 -17.69
C CYS A 133 -1.62 -4.92 -19.20
N ALA A 134 -1.01 -4.05 -19.99
CA ALA A 134 -0.89 -4.24 -21.44
C ALA A 134 -0.18 -5.56 -21.83
N ALA A 135 0.76 -6.04 -21.01
CA ALA A 135 1.50 -7.27 -21.23
C ALA A 135 0.71 -8.56 -20.89
N GLY A 136 -0.43 -8.46 -20.21
CA GLY A 136 -1.28 -9.59 -19.83
C GLY A 136 -1.73 -9.62 -18.39
N GLU A 137 -2.07 -10.83 -17.91
CA GLU A 137 -2.52 -11.08 -16.54
C GLU A 137 -1.46 -11.86 -15.75
N PHE A 138 -1.21 -11.42 -14.52
CA PHE A 138 -0.21 -11.99 -13.62
C PHE A 138 -0.84 -12.31 -12.27
N ALA A 139 -0.74 -13.57 -11.84
CA ALA A 139 -1.24 -13.99 -10.54
C ALA A 139 -0.24 -13.61 -9.42
N PHE A 140 -0.76 -13.24 -8.26
CA PHE A 140 0.02 -13.05 -7.04
C PHE A 140 -0.50 -13.92 -5.88
N ALA A 141 0.34 -14.15 -4.88
CA ALA A 141 -0.04 -14.94 -3.72
C ALA A 141 -1.15 -14.24 -2.92
N PRO A 142 -2.23 -14.94 -2.56
CA PRO A 142 -3.32 -14.35 -1.80
C PRO A 142 -2.84 -13.85 -0.44
N LEU A 143 -3.33 -12.69 -0.04
CA LEU A 143 -3.14 -12.19 1.32
C LEU A 143 -4.05 -12.94 2.30
N SER A 144 -3.58 -13.17 3.52
CA SER A 144 -4.42 -13.81 4.54
C SER A 144 -5.68 -12.98 4.84
N ALA A 145 -6.74 -13.64 5.27
CA ALA A 145 -8.00 -12.97 5.61
C ALA A 145 -7.82 -11.86 6.66
N GLY A 146 -6.92 -12.06 7.64
CA GLY A 146 -6.60 -11.04 8.64
C GLY A 146 -5.95 -9.80 8.03
N VAL A 147 -4.98 -9.99 7.15
CA VAL A 147 -4.31 -8.89 6.43
C VAL A 147 -5.30 -8.16 5.54
N MET A 148 -6.14 -8.89 4.82
CA MET A 148 -7.17 -8.28 3.99
C MET A 148 -8.17 -7.47 4.81
N GLY A 149 -8.56 -7.95 6.00
CA GLY A 149 -9.42 -7.20 6.91
C GLY A 149 -8.79 -5.86 7.34
N ILE A 150 -7.50 -5.86 7.64
CA ILE A 150 -6.76 -4.64 8.00
C ILE A 150 -6.74 -3.64 6.82
N VAL A 151 -6.39 -4.09 5.63
CA VAL A 151 -6.35 -3.24 4.43
C VAL A 151 -7.74 -2.69 4.07
N GLN A 152 -8.78 -3.51 4.19
CA GLN A 152 -10.16 -3.10 3.91
C GLN A 152 -10.70 -2.09 4.94
N ALA A 153 -10.29 -2.20 6.18
CA ALA A 153 -10.66 -1.25 7.23
C ALA A 153 -9.93 0.11 7.10
N GLY A 154 -8.96 0.22 6.19
CA GLY A 154 -8.14 1.43 6.08
C GLY A 154 -6.97 1.48 7.06
N GLY A 155 -6.62 0.33 7.66
CA GLY A 155 -5.48 0.17 8.55
C GLY A 155 -5.80 -0.60 9.83
N LEU A 156 -4.74 -0.94 10.56
CA LEU A 156 -4.83 -1.78 11.78
C LEU A 156 -5.66 -1.11 12.89
N VAL A 157 -5.52 0.19 13.07
CA VAL A 157 -6.23 0.92 14.12
C VAL A 157 -7.73 0.86 13.89
N GLU A 158 -8.19 1.14 12.67
CA GLU A 158 -9.61 1.10 12.32
C GLU A 158 -10.16 -0.34 12.34
N TYR A 159 -9.36 -1.31 11.94
CA TYR A 159 -9.71 -2.72 12.04
C TYR A 159 -9.95 -3.16 13.48
N VAL A 160 -9.04 -2.78 14.41
CA VAL A 160 -9.18 -3.11 15.83
C VAL A 160 -10.37 -2.40 16.45
N LYS A 161 -10.59 -1.09 16.16
CA LYS A 161 -11.76 -0.36 16.64
C LYS A 161 -13.07 -1.04 16.21
N ALA A 162 -13.17 -1.44 14.95
CA ALA A 162 -14.35 -2.11 14.44
C ALA A 162 -14.59 -3.47 15.14
N ARG A 163 -13.53 -4.23 15.39
CA ARG A 163 -13.64 -5.50 16.11
C ARG A 163 -14.11 -5.32 17.56
N LEU A 164 -13.49 -4.38 18.29
CA LEU A 164 -13.86 -4.10 19.68
C LEU A 164 -15.32 -3.63 19.79
N ALA A 165 -15.79 -2.81 18.86
CA ALA A 165 -17.18 -2.37 18.81
C ALA A 165 -18.14 -3.54 18.54
N ALA A 166 -17.78 -4.46 17.66
CA ALA A 166 -18.56 -5.64 17.37
C ALA A 166 -18.61 -6.61 18.57
N GLU A 167 -17.49 -6.79 19.28
CA GLU A 167 -17.42 -7.63 20.50
C GLU A 167 -18.26 -7.04 21.65
N ALA A 168 -18.23 -5.70 21.84
CA ALA A 168 -19.03 -5.02 22.84
C ALA A 168 -20.57 -5.09 22.57
N SER A 169 -20.94 -5.26 21.30
CA SER A 169 -22.35 -5.37 20.89
C SER A 169 -22.85 -6.82 20.83
N ALA A 170 -21.98 -7.80 21.04
CA ALA A 170 -22.37 -9.21 21.05
C ALA A 170 -23.12 -9.54 22.36
N PRO A 171 -24.26 -10.30 22.31
CA PRO A 171 -24.95 -10.72 23.51
C PRO A 171 -24.02 -11.60 24.36
N GLU A 172 -24.05 -11.37 25.69
CA GLU A 172 -23.29 -12.11 26.67
C GLU A 172 -23.53 -13.61 26.51
N LYS A 173 -22.47 -14.39 26.31
CA LYS A 173 -22.61 -15.85 26.23
C LYS A 173 -23.12 -16.35 27.57
N PRO A 174 -24.18 -17.18 27.61
CA PRO A 174 -24.66 -17.75 28.88
C PRO A 174 -23.54 -18.49 29.56
N VAL A 175 -23.25 -18.11 30.80
CA VAL A 175 -22.31 -18.83 31.69
C VAL A 175 -22.83 -20.28 31.80
N ARG A 176 -22.06 -21.22 31.32
CA ARG A 176 -22.36 -22.63 31.50
C ARG A 176 -22.21 -22.94 33.00
N ALA A 177 -23.35 -23.28 33.62
CA ALA A 177 -23.40 -23.82 34.97
C ALA A 177 -22.81 -25.25 35.01
#